data_54aa0ac13a2e48963c5acc93aae1fb12
#
_entry.id   54aa0ac13a2e48963c5acc93aae1fb12
#
_cell.length_a   1.000
_cell.length_b   1.000
_cell.length_c   1.000
_cell.angle_alpha   90.00
_cell.angle_beta   90.00
_cell.angle_gamma   90.00
#
_symmetry.space_group_name_H-M   'P 1'
#
loop_
_entity.id
_entity.type
_entity.pdbx_description
1 polymer ?
#
loop_
_entity_poly.entity_id
_entity_poly.type
_entity_poly.pdbx_seq_one_letter_code
_entity_poly.pdbx_strand_id
1 'polypeptide(L)'
;MRAYGVTVLRLCVASVFLAHGLQKLLGLWGGPGLEGTAAMIRGLGFPYPMPLAVVLTLTEVGGGILLVLGWLTPWAALALAVDMGIAIWRVHSPHGFFLAGGNRGQGIEFVLVLLGALVCLALSGSGALSVDHWRSQHQEARARGRARIRKV
;
A
#
# COMPACT_ATOMS: atom_id res chain seq x y z
N MET A 1 13.02 4.17 19.41
CA MET A 1 11.61 3.76 19.52
C MET A 1 10.76 4.20 18.32
N ARG A 2 10.80 5.46 17.85
CA ARG A 2 9.99 5.91 16.70
C ARG A 2 10.16 5.06 15.43
N ALA A 3 11.38 4.68 15.08
CA ALA A 3 11.64 3.88 13.88
C ALA A 3 11.02 2.47 13.92
N TYR A 4 10.89 1.85 15.09
CA TYR A 4 10.21 0.56 15.24
C TYR A 4 8.70 0.70 15.14
N GLY A 5 8.11 1.79 15.64
CA GLY A 5 6.68 2.06 15.47
C GLY A 5 6.28 2.18 13.98
N VAL A 6 7.11 2.87 13.18
CA VAL A 6 6.92 2.93 11.72
C VAL A 6 7.04 1.55 11.07
N THR A 7 7.97 0.71 11.52
CA THR A 7 8.10 -0.67 11.03
C THR A 7 6.83 -1.49 11.29
N VAL A 8 6.28 -1.41 12.51
CA VAL A 8 5.03 -2.11 12.86
C VAL A 8 3.88 -1.63 11.98
N LEU A 9 3.68 -0.32 11.88
CA LEU A 9 2.65 0.26 11.02
C LEU A 9 2.77 -0.24 9.57
N ARG A 10 3.98 -0.21 9.02
CA ARG A 10 4.29 -0.65 7.67
C ARG A 10 3.92 -2.13 7.45
N LEU A 11 4.28 -3.01 8.40
CA LEU A 11 3.97 -4.44 8.28
C LEU A 11 2.46 -4.72 8.41
N CYS A 12 1.76 -4.01 9.29
CA CYS A 12 0.30 -4.10 9.39
C CYS A 12 -0.38 -3.67 8.07
N VAL A 13 0.01 -2.52 7.52
CA VAL A 13 -0.53 -2.03 6.24
C VAL A 13 -0.19 -3.01 5.10
N ALA A 14 1.05 -3.49 5.04
CA ALA A 14 1.49 -4.46 4.04
C ALA A 14 0.64 -5.74 4.05
N SER A 15 0.34 -6.29 5.25
CA SER A 15 -0.46 -7.52 5.37
C SER A 15 -1.88 -7.32 4.84
N VAL A 16 -2.49 -6.15 5.06
CA VAL A 16 -3.81 -5.83 4.53
C VAL A 16 -3.79 -5.81 3.00
N PHE A 17 -2.84 -5.07 2.39
CA PHE A 17 -2.75 -4.97 0.93
C PHE A 17 -2.39 -6.29 0.27
N LEU A 18 -1.51 -7.10 0.87
CA LEU A 18 -1.21 -8.44 0.35
C LEU A 18 -2.44 -9.34 0.38
N ALA A 19 -3.19 -9.36 1.48
CA ALA A 19 -4.39 -10.17 1.59
C ALA A 19 -5.44 -9.75 0.53
N HIS A 20 -5.75 -8.46 0.43
CA HIS A 20 -6.73 -7.95 -0.54
C HIS A 20 -6.25 -8.09 -1.99
N GLY A 21 -4.99 -7.81 -2.27
CA GLY A 21 -4.42 -7.97 -3.60
C GLY A 21 -4.42 -9.44 -4.06
N LEU A 22 -4.09 -10.38 -3.19
CA LEU A 22 -4.14 -11.82 -3.50
C LEU A 22 -5.57 -12.33 -3.67
N GLN A 23 -6.53 -11.81 -2.89
CA GLN A 23 -7.96 -12.09 -3.12
C GLN A 23 -8.41 -11.65 -4.51
N LYS A 24 -8.03 -10.44 -4.93
CA LYS A 24 -8.41 -9.86 -6.22
C LYS A 24 -7.64 -10.49 -7.39
N LEU A 25 -6.39 -10.89 -7.19
CA LEU A 25 -5.56 -11.46 -8.25
C LEU A 25 -5.85 -12.94 -8.47
N LEU A 26 -5.83 -13.72 -7.39
CA LEU A 26 -5.86 -15.18 -7.42
C LEU A 26 -7.18 -15.80 -6.91
N GLY A 27 -8.10 -15.00 -6.37
CA GLY A 27 -9.32 -15.50 -5.77
C GLY A 27 -9.14 -16.23 -4.43
N LEU A 28 -8.00 -16.04 -3.76
CA LEU A 28 -7.72 -16.68 -2.48
C LEU A 28 -8.77 -16.29 -1.44
N TRP A 29 -9.02 -17.16 -0.47
CA TRP A 29 -9.98 -16.97 0.63
C TRP A 29 -11.39 -16.58 0.17
N GLY A 30 -11.83 -17.08 -0.99
CA GLY A 30 -13.14 -16.76 -1.56
C GLY A 30 -13.22 -15.35 -2.18
N GLY A 31 -12.10 -14.78 -2.53
CA GLY A 31 -12.03 -13.50 -3.22
C GLY A 31 -12.52 -13.57 -4.67
N PRO A 32 -12.75 -12.40 -5.32
CA PRO A 32 -13.35 -12.34 -6.65
C PRO A 32 -12.44 -12.84 -7.78
N GLY A 33 -11.14 -12.95 -7.55
CA GLY A 33 -10.17 -13.18 -8.59
C GLY A 33 -10.08 -12.02 -9.58
N LEU A 34 -9.23 -12.15 -10.59
CA LEU A 34 -9.00 -11.09 -11.57
C LEU A 34 -10.25 -10.77 -12.40
N GLU A 35 -11.00 -11.79 -12.80
CA GLU A 35 -12.23 -11.60 -13.59
C GLU A 35 -13.33 -10.92 -12.80
N GLY A 36 -13.55 -11.33 -11.54
CA GLY A 36 -14.51 -10.68 -10.66
C GLY A 36 -14.12 -9.24 -10.33
N THR A 37 -12.82 -8.98 -10.16
CA THR A 37 -12.30 -7.61 -10.00
C THR A 37 -12.56 -6.76 -11.24
N ALA A 38 -12.35 -7.30 -12.43
CA ALA A 38 -12.69 -6.61 -13.68
C ALA A 38 -14.20 -6.36 -13.82
N ALA A 39 -15.04 -7.32 -13.40
CA ALA A 39 -16.50 -7.14 -13.40
C ALA A 39 -16.92 -6.02 -12.44
N MET A 40 -16.31 -5.93 -11.25
CA MET A 40 -16.53 -4.82 -10.31
C MET A 40 -16.15 -3.46 -10.94
N ILE A 41 -14.98 -3.35 -11.54
CA ILE A 41 -14.50 -2.13 -12.19
C ILE A 41 -15.43 -1.70 -13.34
N ARG A 42 -15.96 -2.67 -14.11
CA ARG A 42 -16.97 -2.42 -15.13
C ARG A 42 -18.25 -1.85 -14.53
N GLY A 43 -18.72 -2.43 -13.42
CA GLY A 43 -19.90 -1.97 -12.69
C GLY A 43 -19.75 -0.53 -12.15
N LEU A 44 -18.53 -0.09 -11.87
CA LEU A 44 -18.22 1.29 -11.46
C LEU A 44 -18.15 2.27 -12.64
N GLY A 45 -18.33 1.80 -13.88
CA GLY A 45 -18.36 2.63 -15.10
C GLY A 45 -16.97 3.02 -15.64
N PHE A 46 -15.91 2.34 -15.22
CA PHE A 46 -14.58 2.60 -15.76
C PHE A 46 -14.39 1.94 -17.15
N PRO A 47 -13.71 2.63 -18.11
CA PRO A 47 -13.28 2.02 -19.36
C PRO A 47 -12.16 0.99 -19.09
N TYR A 48 -12.02 0.01 -20.00
CA TYR A 48 -10.94 -0.98 -19.96
C TYR A 48 -10.84 -1.75 -18.62
N PRO A 49 -11.91 -2.42 -18.17
CA PRO A 49 -11.97 -2.99 -16.81
C PRO A 49 -10.90 -4.06 -16.56
N MET A 50 -10.55 -4.91 -17.52
CA MET A 50 -9.53 -5.94 -17.35
C MET A 50 -8.12 -5.35 -17.19
N PRO A 51 -7.61 -4.45 -18.04
CA PRO A 51 -6.34 -3.76 -17.80
C PRO A 51 -6.28 -3.04 -16.45
N LEU A 52 -7.36 -2.37 -16.05
CA LEU A 52 -7.42 -1.69 -14.75
C LEU A 52 -7.41 -2.68 -13.58
N ALA A 53 -8.07 -3.84 -13.70
CA ALA A 53 -8.00 -4.90 -12.69
C ALA A 53 -6.57 -5.43 -12.53
N VAL A 54 -5.84 -5.62 -13.62
CA VAL A 54 -4.43 -6.02 -13.58
C VAL A 54 -3.58 -4.96 -12.88
N VAL A 55 -3.71 -3.70 -13.27
CA VAL A 55 -2.95 -2.60 -12.64
C VAL A 55 -3.27 -2.50 -11.15
N LEU A 56 -4.54 -2.54 -10.77
CA LEU A 56 -4.99 -2.50 -9.38
C LEU A 56 -4.36 -3.63 -8.56
N THR A 57 -4.53 -4.87 -9.01
CA THR A 57 -4.06 -6.05 -8.27
C THR A 57 -2.53 -6.09 -8.17
N LEU A 58 -1.82 -5.71 -9.23
CA LEU A 58 -0.35 -5.61 -9.20
C LEU A 58 0.13 -4.46 -8.30
N THR A 59 -0.60 -3.36 -8.22
CA THR A 59 -0.29 -2.26 -7.29
C THR A 59 -0.45 -2.72 -5.84
N GLU A 60 -1.54 -3.41 -5.50
CA GLU A 60 -1.77 -3.91 -4.14
C GLU A 60 -0.76 -4.99 -3.75
N VAL A 61 -0.55 -6.00 -4.60
CA VAL A 61 0.40 -7.09 -4.30
C VAL A 61 1.84 -6.57 -4.32
N GLY A 62 2.24 -5.87 -5.37
CA GLY A 62 3.59 -5.33 -5.52
C GLY A 62 3.91 -4.29 -4.44
N GLY A 63 2.99 -3.35 -4.20
CA GLY A 63 3.11 -2.37 -3.11
C GLY A 63 3.20 -3.03 -1.75
N GLY A 64 2.36 -4.05 -1.49
CA GLY A 64 2.40 -4.85 -0.26
C GLY A 64 3.76 -5.54 -0.06
N ILE A 65 4.31 -6.17 -1.10
CA ILE A 65 5.66 -6.78 -1.07
C ILE A 65 6.73 -5.73 -0.77
N LEU A 66 6.70 -4.59 -1.46
CA LEU A 66 7.65 -3.50 -1.24
C LEU A 66 7.57 -2.97 0.20
N LEU A 67 6.37 -2.85 0.74
CA LEU A 67 6.16 -2.47 2.14
C LEU A 67 6.69 -3.53 3.11
N VAL A 68 6.51 -4.84 2.87
CA VAL A 68 7.10 -5.90 3.73
C VAL A 68 8.62 -5.76 3.77
N LEU A 69 9.27 -5.62 2.62
CA LEU A 69 10.71 -5.47 2.50
C LEU A 69 11.22 -4.12 3.04
N GLY A 70 10.35 -3.11 3.10
CA GLY A 70 10.74 -1.74 3.37
C GLY A 70 11.65 -1.19 2.28
N TRP A 71 11.34 -1.51 1.03
CA TRP A 71 12.07 -1.04 -0.13
C TRP A 71 11.21 -0.08 -0.94
N LEU A 72 11.79 1.07 -1.30
CA LEU A 72 11.06 2.15 -1.97
C LEU A 72 9.77 2.53 -1.25
N THR A 73 9.78 2.46 0.10
CA THR A 73 8.59 2.62 0.95
C THR A 73 7.77 3.87 0.62
N PRO A 74 8.35 5.07 0.44
CA PRO A 74 7.56 6.26 0.13
C PRO A 74 6.78 6.13 -1.18
N TRP A 75 7.38 5.54 -2.21
CA TRP A 75 6.77 5.38 -3.53
C TRP A 75 5.68 4.29 -3.52
N ALA A 76 5.95 3.17 -2.87
CA ALA A 76 4.95 2.12 -2.69
C ALA A 76 3.73 2.63 -1.90
N ALA A 77 3.98 3.36 -0.80
CA ALA A 77 2.91 3.96 0.00
C ALA A 77 2.11 5.01 -0.80
N LEU A 78 2.76 5.83 -1.63
CA LEU A 78 2.08 6.80 -2.48
C LEU A 78 1.19 6.11 -3.53
N ALA A 79 1.67 5.08 -4.20
CA ALA A 79 0.89 4.32 -5.18
C ALA A 79 -0.36 3.69 -4.54
N LEU A 80 -0.20 3.07 -3.37
CA LEU A 80 -1.31 2.50 -2.60
C LEU A 80 -2.25 3.58 -2.04
N ALA A 81 -1.75 4.78 -1.71
CA ALA A 81 -2.57 5.90 -1.29
C ALA A 81 -3.48 6.42 -2.42
N VAL A 82 -2.97 6.47 -3.65
CA VAL A 82 -3.78 6.80 -4.83
C VAL A 82 -4.90 5.77 -5.02
N ASP A 83 -4.58 4.48 -4.89
CA ASP A 83 -5.57 3.41 -4.95
C ASP A 83 -6.67 3.59 -3.88
N MET A 84 -6.28 3.84 -2.62
CA MET A 84 -7.24 4.11 -1.54
C MET A 84 -8.08 5.37 -1.79
N GLY A 85 -7.51 6.41 -2.39
CA GLY A 85 -8.25 7.61 -2.79
C GLY A 85 -9.34 7.29 -3.82
N ILE A 86 -9.02 6.47 -4.83
CA ILE A 86 -9.98 6.00 -5.84
C ILE A 86 -11.05 5.11 -5.20
N ALA A 87 -10.66 4.21 -4.29
CA ALA A 87 -11.58 3.34 -3.57
C ALA A 87 -12.58 4.16 -2.71
N ILE A 88 -12.11 5.18 -1.98
CA ILE A 88 -12.99 6.10 -1.26
C ILE A 88 -13.98 6.76 -2.23
N TRP A 89 -13.47 7.33 -3.30
CA TRP A 89 -14.29 8.09 -4.24
C TRP A 89 -15.33 7.24 -4.96
N ARG A 90 -14.95 6.06 -5.49
CA ARG A 90 -15.80 5.29 -6.40
C ARG A 90 -16.52 4.12 -5.77
N VAL A 91 -15.95 3.54 -4.70
CA VAL A 91 -16.48 2.32 -4.10
C VAL A 91 -17.18 2.61 -2.78
N HIS A 92 -16.53 3.35 -1.88
CA HIS A 92 -17.00 3.47 -0.49
C HIS A 92 -17.86 4.69 -0.22
N SER A 93 -17.65 5.83 -0.91
CA SER A 93 -18.42 7.07 -0.66
C SER A 93 -19.94 6.92 -0.80
N PRO A 94 -20.49 6.08 -1.73
CA PRO A 94 -21.93 5.88 -1.81
C PRO A 94 -22.55 5.19 -0.58
N HIS A 95 -21.73 4.53 0.24
CA HIS A 95 -22.15 3.78 1.42
C HIS A 95 -22.03 4.56 2.73
N GLY A 96 -21.64 5.85 2.67
CA GLY A 96 -21.50 6.72 3.83
C GLY A 96 -20.18 6.54 4.57
N PHE A 97 -20.15 6.95 5.84
CA PHE A 97 -18.91 6.96 6.63
C PHE A 97 -18.65 5.61 7.32
N PHE A 98 -19.66 5.07 8.02
CA PHE A 98 -19.48 3.93 8.90
C PHE A 98 -19.46 2.58 8.17
N LEU A 99 -18.70 1.62 8.72
CA LEU A 99 -18.82 0.22 8.35
C LEU A 99 -20.22 -0.24 8.73
N ALA A 100 -21.10 -0.36 7.76
CA ALA A 100 -22.47 -0.75 8.00
C ALA A 100 -22.56 -2.24 8.33
N GLY A 101 -23.24 -2.59 9.42
CA GLY A 101 -23.72 -3.95 9.64
C GLY A 101 -24.81 -4.30 8.62
N GLY A 102 -24.75 -5.49 8.02
CA GLY A 102 -25.73 -5.99 7.06
C GLY A 102 -25.41 -5.67 5.59
N ASN A 103 -26.45 -5.71 4.72
CA ASN A 103 -26.30 -5.64 3.24
C ASN A 103 -26.03 -4.24 2.65
N ARG A 104 -25.59 -3.27 3.43
CA ARG A 104 -25.44 -1.88 2.96
C ARG A 104 -24.05 -1.51 2.41
N GLY A 105 -23.16 -2.48 2.24
CA GLY A 105 -21.79 -2.18 1.83
C GLY A 105 -20.93 -1.56 2.94
N GLN A 106 -19.66 -1.34 2.67
CA GLN A 106 -18.71 -0.81 3.65
C GLN A 106 -18.44 0.66 3.38
N GLY A 107 -18.68 1.51 4.39
CA GLY A 107 -18.37 2.93 4.34
C GLY A 107 -16.88 3.25 4.30
N ILE A 108 -16.55 4.53 4.32
CA ILE A 108 -15.18 5.02 4.06
C ILE A 108 -14.22 4.88 5.24
N GLU A 109 -14.71 4.67 6.48
CA GLU A 109 -13.86 4.79 7.68
C GLU A 109 -12.63 3.90 7.67
N PHE A 110 -12.73 2.65 7.25
CA PHE A 110 -11.59 1.73 7.19
C PHE A 110 -10.57 2.17 6.12
N VAL A 111 -11.05 2.51 4.93
CA VAL A 111 -10.19 2.93 3.82
C VAL A 111 -9.54 4.28 4.10
N LEU A 112 -10.24 5.16 4.85
CA LEU A 112 -9.68 6.43 5.31
C LEU A 112 -8.52 6.23 6.29
N VAL A 113 -8.65 5.29 7.23
CA VAL A 113 -7.56 4.93 8.17
C VAL A 113 -6.36 4.37 7.41
N LEU A 114 -6.59 3.49 6.41
CA LEU A 114 -5.51 2.97 5.55
C LEU A 114 -4.83 4.09 4.76
N LEU A 115 -5.60 5.00 4.18
CA LEU A 115 -5.06 6.18 3.47
C LEU A 115 -4.18 7.02 4.40
N GLY A 116 -4.64 7.32 5.61
CA GLY A 116 -3.86 8.05 6.62
C GLY A 116 -2.57 7.33 7.00
N ALA A 117 -2.62 6.01 7.17
CA ALA A 117 -1.43 5.18 7.44
C ALA A 117 -0.43 5.22 6.27
N LEU A 118 -0.91 5.15 5.02
CA LEU A 118 -0.07 5.23 3.82
C LEU A 118 0.57 6.61 3.67
N VAL A 119 -0.17 7.69 3.92
CA VAL A 119 0.38 9.06 3.93
C VAL A 119 1.47 9.17 5.01
N CYS A 120 1.23 8.63 6.21
CA CYS A 120 2.24 8.58 7.26
C CYS A 120 3.51 7.84 6.81
N LEU A 121 3.38 6.68 6.15
CA LEU A 121 4.52 5.92 5.62
C LEU A 121 5.24 6.64 4.49
N ALA A 122 4.52 7.33 3.60
CA ALA A 122 5.11 8.13 2.52
C ALA A 122 5.97 9.27 3.07
N LEU A 123 5.55 9.92 4.16
CA LEU A 123 6.27 11.03 4.79
C LEU A 123 7.38 10.56 5.74
N SER A 124 7.16 9.47 6.49
CA SER A 124 8.09 8.98 7.53
C SER A 124 9.15 8.02 7.00
N GLY A 125 8.94 7.45 5.81
CA GLY A 125 9.82 6.44 5.24
C GLY A 125 9.63 5.03 5.84
N SER A 126 10.67 4.21 5.71
CA SER A 126 10.57 2.75 5.91
C SER A 126 10.68 2.24 7.35
N GLY A 127 11.14 3.07 8.29
CA GLY A 127 11.43 2.64 9.66
C GLY A 127 12.73 1.84 9.80
N ALA A 128 12.93 1.18 10.95
CA ALA A 128 14.21 0.58 11.34
C ALA A 128 14.57 -0.69 10.55
N LEU A 129 13.70 -1.69 10.52
CA LEU A 129 13.96 -2.98 9.87
C LEU A 129 13.54 -2.95 8.40
N SER A 130 14.38 -2.38 7.53
CA SER A 130 14.05 -2.15 6.13
C SER A 130 15.28 -2.12 5.23
N VAL A 131 15.08 -2.46 3.96
CA VAL A 131 16.10 -2.36 2.92
C VAL A 131 16.54 -0.91 2.72
N ASP A 132 15.61 0.04 2.73
CA ASP A 132 15.92 1.48 2.58
C ASP A 132 16.83 1.97 3.71
N HIS A 133 16.55 1.57 4.96
CA HIS A 133 17.36 1.95 6.11
C HIS A 133 18.78 1.34 6.05
N TRP A 134 18.89 0.07 5.69
CA TRP A 134 20.17 -0.59 5.52
C TRP A 134 21.01 0.09 4.42
N ARG A 135 20.40 0.45 3.28
CA ARG A 135 21.07 1.16 2.19
C ARG A 135 21.57 2.55 2.60
N SER A 136 20.75 3.31 3.33
CA SER A 136 21.14 4.66 3.79
C SER A 136 22.35 4.61 4.72
N GLN A 137 22.37 3.66 5.68
CA GLN A 137 23.51 3.48 6.59
C GLN A 137 24.81 3.15 5.83
N HIS A 138 24.75 2.29 4.82
CA HIS A 138 25.92 1.94 4.02
C HIS A 138 26.42 3.10 3.15
N GLN A 139 25.51 3.91 2.62
CA GLN A 139 25.89 5.12 1.87
C GLN A 139 26.57 6.15 2.76
N GLU A 140 26.06 6.40 3.95
CA GLU A 140 26.68 7.31 4.92
C GLU A 140 28.08 6.82 5.35
N ALA A 141 28.23 5.52 5.63
CA ALA A 141 29.52 4.94 6.00
C ALA A 141 30.58 5.12 4.89
N ARG A 142 30.18 4.89 3.63
CA ARG A 142 31.03 5.11 2.45
C ARG A 142 31.38 6.60 2.26
N ALA A 143 30.42 7.50 2.47
CA ALA A 143 30.66 8.95 2.37
C ALA A 143 31.66 9.43 3.44
N ARG A 144 31.52 8.97 4.71
CA ARG A 144 32.45 9.27 5.79
C ARG A 144 33.85 8.73 5.52
N GLY A 145 33.98 7.51 4.97
CA GLY A 145 35.27 6.94 4.57
C GLY A 145 35.99 7.77 3.51
N ARG A 146 35.27 8.19 2.45
CA ARG A 146 35.82 9.05 1.40
C ARG A 146 36.25 10.43 1.92
N ALA A 147 35.45 11.02 2.83
CA ALA A 147 35.79 12.32 3.43
C ALA A 147 37.05 12.27 4.30
N ARG A 148 37.32 11.13 4.95
CA ARG A 148 38.52 10.89 5.77
C ARG A 148 39.80 10.80 4.92
N ILE A 149 39.73 10.09 3.80
CA ILE A 149 40.86 9.93 2.86
C ILE A 149 41.24 11.26 2.21
N ARG A 150 40.28 12.16 1.95
CA ARG A 150 40.51 13.46 1.31
C ARG A 150 41.12 14.51 2.24
N LYS A 151 41.21 14.24 3.55
CA LYS A 151 41.83 15.13 4.55
C LYS A 151 43.27 14.74 4.92
N VAL A 152 43.77 13.65 4.39
CA VAL A 152 45.18 13.18 4.46
C VAL A 152 45.88 13.55 3.18
#